data_7fbfcd3cc198ef4b3e22932e5db1bf12
#
_entry.id   7fbfcd3cc198ef4b3e22932e5db1bf12
#
_cell.length_a   1.000
_cell.length_b   1.000
_cell.length_c   1.000
_cell.angle_alpha   90.00
_cell.angle_beta   90.00
_cell.angle_gamma   90.00
#
_symmetry.space_group_name_H-M   'P 1'
#
loop_
_entity.id
_entity.type
_entity.pdbx_description
1 polymer ?
#
loop_
_entity_poly.entity_id
_entity_poly.type
_entity_poly.pdbx_seq_one_letter_code
_entity_poly.pdbx_strand_id
1 'polypeptide(L)'
;MGKGIALQFKEAFPENFRVYKKACQKKELQIGNMLIVKDSNLTSGPKLIVNFPTKTHWRLPSEYSYIEKGLLSLRREIEIRHIRSIAIPPLGSHNGGLDWLRVKQMIEQALAAVDCDIYLYEPSDAIVERMKTERVKLTPARAMLLLMFADMNREGEFASVFAAEKLIYFMQRYGAKKYFRIDFKPHYYGPYSGGKVAHVLYYMNGSYVKGMGGMSAKPFDYIWLTDDAAEE
;
A
#
# COMPACT_ATOMS: atom_id res chain seq x y z
N MET A 1 -2.10 -9.58 -5.49
CA MET A 1 -1.70 -9.50 -4.08
C MET A 1 -0.18 -9.64 -4.00
N GLY A 2 0.54 -8.54 -4.05
CA GLY A 2 2.01 -8.54 -4.05
C GLY A 2 2.65 -7.71 -2.93
N LYS A 3 1.87 -7.06 -2.07
CA LYS A 3 2.38 -6.17 -1.02
C LYS A 3 1.41 -6.03 0.17
N GLY A 4 1.99 -5.61 1.32
CA GLY A 4 1.25 -5.26 2.52
C GLY A 4 0.47 -6.43 3.12
N ILE A 5 -0.58 -6.12 3.86
CA ILE A 5 -1.41 -7.11 4.56
C ILE A 5 -1.98 -8.18 3.64
N ALA A 6 -2.30 -7.84 2.39
CA ALA A 6 -2.83 -8.81 1.43
C ALA A 6 -1.83 -9.91 1.05
N LEU A 7 -0.52 -9.61 1.04
CA LEU A 7 0.52 -10.61 0.84
C LEU A 7 0.60 -11.55 2.04
N GLN A 8 0.62 -11.00 3.26
CA GLN A 8 0.65 -11.80 4.49
C GLN A 8 -0.56 -12.75 4.60
N PHE A 9 -1.76 -12.25 4.27
CA PHE A 9 -2.95 -13.10 4.25
C PHE A 9 -2.89 -14.18 3.17
N LYS A 10 -2.26 -13.90 2.03
CA LYS A 10 -2.02 -14.92 0.99
C LYS A 10 -1.14 -16.07 1.51
N GLU A 11 -0.10 -15.71 2.27
CA GLU A 11 0.85 -16.71 2.82
C GLU A 11 0.27 -17.45 4.02
N ALA A 12 -0.42 -16.73 4.92
CA ALA A 12 -0.99 -17.29 6.13
C ALA A 12 -2.28 -18.09 5.88
N PHE A 13 -3.05 -17.77 4.83
CA PHE A 13 -4.36 -18.35 4.53
C PHE A 13 -4.48 -18.72 3.04
N PRO A 14 -3.87 -19.83 2.63
CA PRO A 14 -3.79 -20.24 1.22
C PRO A 14 -5.15 -20.56 0.60
N GLU A 15 -6.08 -21.13 1.38
CA GLU A 15 -7.44 -21.41 0.90
C GLU A 15 -8.22 -20.13 0.65
N ASN A 16 -8.15 -19.15 1.57
CA ASN A 16 -8.71 -17.83 1.35
C ASN A 16 -8.17 -17.20 0.06
N PHE A 17 -6.85 -17.30 -0.17
CA PHE A 17 -6.25 -16.76 -1.38
C PHE A 17 -6.76 -17.46 -2.66
N ARG A 18 -6.94 -18.76 -2.63
CA ARG A 18 -7.48 -19.55 -3.76
C ARG A 18 -8.90 -19.10 -4.12
N VAL A 19 -9.78 -18.98 -3.12
CA VAL A 19 -11.17 -18.54 -3.31
C VAL A 19 -11.21 -17.07 -3.78
N TYR A 20 -10.44 -16.17 -3.13
CA TYR A 20 -10.33 -14.78 -3.51
C TYR A 20 -9.87 -14.59 -4.97
N LYS A 21 -8.83 -15.33 -5.39
CA LYS A 21 -8.33 -15.27 -6.77
C LYS A 21 -9.40 -15.68 -7.78
N LYS A 22 -10.17 -16.72 -7.48
CA LYS A 22 -11.28 -17.20 -8.33
C LYS A 22 -12.40 -16.15 -8.42
N ALA A 23 -12.78 -15.54 -7.29
CA ALA A 23 -13.78 -14.48 -7.25
C ALA A 23 -13.35 -13.22 -8.04
N CYS A 24 -12.07 -12.83 -7.96
CA CYS A 24 -11.52 -11.75 -8.78
C CYS A 24 -11.59 -12.06 -10.29
N GLN A 25 -11.23 -13.27 -10.69
CA GLN A 25 -11.28 -13.69 -12.10
C GLN A 25 -12.70 -13.65 -12.67
N LYS A 26 -13.68 -14.00 -11.84
CA LYS A 26 -15.10 -13.96 -12.21
C LYS A 26 -15.75 -12.58 -12.03
N LYS A 27 -15.02 -11.58 -11.55
CA LYS A 27 -15.52 -10.22 -11.24
C LYS A 27 -16.66 -10.21 -10.20
N GLU A 28 -16.67 -11.18 -9.31
CA GLU A 28 -17.68 -11.32 -8.25
C GLU A 28 -17.40 -10.38 -7.06
N LEU A 29 -16.15 -9.93 -6.89
CA LEU A 29 -15.74 -9.00 -5.84
C LEU A 29 -16.09 -7.57 -6.23
N GLN A 30 -17.04 -6.99 -5.51
CA GLN A 30 -17.52 -5.63 -5.74
C GLN A 30 -17.48 -4.81 -4.45
N ILE A 31 -17.37 -3.49 -4.57
CA ILE A 31 -17.47 -2.58 -3.44
C ILE A 31 -18.82 -2.77 -2.72
N GLY A 32 -18.76 -2.88 -1.40
CA GLY A 32 -19.92 -3.12 -0.56
C GLY A 32 -20.32 -4.58 -0.40
N ASN A 33 -19.66 -5.53 -1.10
CA ASN A 33 -19.89 -6.95 -0.93
C ASN A 33 -18.67 -7.61 -0.25
N MET A 34 -18.92 -8.34 0.85
CA MET A 34 -17.89 -9.09 1.55
C MET A 34 -17.72 -10.49 0.94
N LEU A 35 -16.47 -10.87 0.71
CA LEU A 35 -16.14 -12.28 0.46
C LEU A 35 -15.62 -12.88 1.77
N ILE A 36 -16.41 -13.73 2.39
CA ILE A 36 -16.06 -14.36 3.66
C ILE A 36 -15.66 -15.83 3.42
N VAL A 37 -14.47 -16.17 3.85
CA VAL A 37 -13.90 -17.51 3.66
C VAL A 37 -13.50 -18.09 5.01
N LYS A 38 -13.88 -19.32 5.28
CA LYS A 38 -13.38 -20.07 6.42
C LYS A 38 -12.04 -20.69 6.02
N ASP A 39 -10.99 -20.36 6.73
CA ASP A 39 -9.64 -20.88 6.50
C ASP A 39 -8.99 -21.22 7.84
N SER A 40 -7.90 -21.93 7.81
CA SER A 40 -7.13 -22.30 8.99
C SER A 40 -5.65 -22.30 8.68
N ASN A 41 -4.84 -21.96 9.67
CA ASN A 41 -3.40 -22.17 9.63
C ASN A 41 -2.95 -22.99 10.85
N LEU A 42 -1.71 -23.51 10.78
CA LEU A 42 -1.15 -24.38 11.81
C LEU A 42 -1.03 -23.70 13.20
N THR A 43 -0.95 -22.38 13.23
CA THR A 43 -0.70 -21.61 14.47
C THR A 43 -1.96 -21.04 15.11
N SER A 44 -3.00 -20.72 14.34
CA SER A 44 -4.16 -19.98 14.86
C SER A 44 -5.50 -20.72 14.75
N GLY A 45 -5.51 -21.95 14.24
CA GLY A 45 -6.75 -22.73 14.04
C GLY A 45 -7.72 -22.11 13.02
N PRO A 46 -8.99 -22.54 12.99
CA PRO A 46 -9.97 -22.05 12.04
C PRO A 46 -10.35 -20.58 12.32
N LYS A 47 -10.34 -19.76 11.25
CA LYS A 47 -10.69 -18.35 11.24
C LYS A 47 -11.70 -18.04 10.14
N LEU A 48 -12.53 -17.02 10.35
CA LEU A 48 -13.28 -16.38 9.28
C LEU A 48 -12.44 -15.23 8.73
N ILE A 49 -12.09 -15.30 7.46
CA ILE A 49 -11.35 -14.23 6.77
C ILE A 49 -12.35 -13.40 5.97
N VAL A 50 -12.48 -12.14 6.35
CA VAL A 50 -13.35 -11.18 5.68
C VAL A 50 -12.53 -10.39 4.67
N ASN A 51 -12.75 -10.64 3.40
CA ASN A 51 -12.15 -9.84 2.33
C ASN A 51 -13.02 -8.62 2.08
N PHE A 52 -12.51 -7.44 2.48
CA PHE A 52 -13.19 -6.16 2.39
C PHE A 52 -12.65 -5.37 1.17
N PRO A 53 -13.42 -5.23 0.07
CA PRO A 53 -12.97 -4.48 -1.10
C PRO A 53 -12.91 -2.97 -0.82
N THR A 54 -11.72 -2.41 -0.78
CA THR A 54 -11.48 -0.96 -0.59
C THR A 54 -11.17 -0.23 -1.90
N LYS A 55 -11.07 -0.95 -3.02
CA LYS A 55 -10.74 -0.42 -4.35
C LYS A 55 -11.49 -1.17 -5.43
N THR A 56 -11.87 -0.47 -6.49
CA THR A 56 -12.42 -1.08 -7.71
C THR A 56 -11.33 -1.68 -8.60
N HIS A 57 -10.13 -1.10 -8.54
CA HIS A 57 -8.96 -1.58 -9.26
C HIS A 57 -7.69 -1.31 -8.43
N TRP A 58 -6.70 -2.20 -8.47
CA TRP A 58 -5.50 -2.14 -7.64
C TRP A 58 -4.63 -0.88 -7.85
N ARG A 59 -4.76 -0.22 -9.02
CA ARG A 59 -4.05 1.02 -9.35
C ARG A 59 -4.78 2.29 -8.92
N LEU A 60 -6.06 2.19 -8.60
CA LEU A 60 -6.88 3.34 -8.21
C LEU A 60 -6.78 3.60 -6.70
N PRO A 61 -7.01 4.83 -6.25
CA PRO A 61 -7.14 5.13 -4.83
C PRO A 61 -8.40 4.45 -4.23
N SER A 62 -8.44 4.40 -2.90
CA SER A 62 -9.67 4.10 -2.17
C SER A 62 -10.53 5.36 -2.06
N GLU A 63 -11.84 5.19 -1.83
CA GLU A 63 -12.78 6.27 -1.60
C GLU A 63 -13.53 6.03 -0.29
N TYR A 64 -13.92 7.11 0.41
CA TYR A 64 -14.70 6.98 1.64
C TYR A 64 -16.06 6.31 1.40
N SER A 65 -16.66 6.53 0.24
CA SER A 65 -17.90 5.85 -0.19
C SER A 65 -17.76 4.33 -0.27
N TYR A 66 -16.56 3.84 -0.60
CA TYR A 66 -16.28 2.38 -0.63
C TYR A 66 -16.19 1.81 0.79
N ILE A 67 -15.58 2.57 1.71
CA ILE A 67 -15.51 2.20 3.13
C ILE A 67 -16.92 2.18 3.73
N GLU A 68 -17.72 3.22 3.51
CA GLU A 68 -19.09 3.31 4.01
C GLU A 68 -19.95 2.10 3.57
N LYS A 69 -20.01 1.83 2.27
CA LYS A 69 -20.74 0.68 1.73
C LYS A 69 -20.23 -0.65 2.28
N GLY A 70 -18.91 -0.78 2.41
CA GLY A 70 -18.29 -1.96 2.99
C GLY A 70 -18.65 -2.16 4.47
N LEU A 71 -18.66 -1.09 5.27
CA LEU A 71 -19.00 -1.15 6.68
C LEU A 71 -20.47 -1.56 6.92
N LEU A 72 -21.40 -1.07 6.10
CA LEU A 72 -22.80 -1.52 6.14
C LEU A 72 -22.92 -3.03 5.89
N SER A 73 -22.19 -3.54 4.91
CA SER A 73 -22.14 -4.99 4.63
C SER A 73 -21.45 -5.76 5.76
N LEU A 74 -20.35 -5.26 6.29
CA LEU A 74 -19.61 -5.88 7.39
C LEU A 74 -20.49 -6.01 8.65
N ARG A 75 -21.20 -4.94 9.00
CA ARG A 75 -22.14 -4.96 10.12
C ARG A 75 -23.16 -6.09 9.96
N ARG A 76 -23.80 -6.21 8.79
CA ARG A 76 -24.78 -7.27 8.51
C ARG A 76 -24.15 -8.66 8.64
N GLU A 77 -22.93 -8.84 8.15
CA GLU A 77 -22.23 -10.14 8.23
C GLU A 77 -21.86 -10.50 9.68
N ILE A 78 -21.49 -9.51 10.51
CA ILE A 78 -21.25 -9.71 11.95
C ILE A 78 -22.52 -10.20 12.63
N GLU A 79 -23.65 -9.54 12.37
CA GLU A 79 -24.96 -9.89 12.95
C GLU A 79 -25.45 -11.27 12.51
N ILE A 80 -25.47 -11.54 11.19
CA ILE A 80 -25.96 -12.82 10.62
C ILE A 80 -25.11 -14.01 11.06
N ARG A 81 -23.77 -13.83 11.14
CA ARG A 81 -22.86 -14.93 11.48
C ARG A 81 -22.54 -15.01 12.96
N HIS A 82 -23.12 -14.13 13.78
CA HIS A 82 -22.84 -14.04 15.21
C HIS A 82 -21.35 -13.97 15.52
N ILE A 83 -20.63 -13.10 14.78
CA ILE A 83 -19.16 -12.91 14.96
C ILE A 83 -18.93 -12.21 16.29
N ARG A 84 -18.25 -12.89 17.21
CA ARG A 84 -17.99 -12.39 18.57
C ARG A 84 -16.79 -11.46 18.67
N SER A 85 -15.84 -11.61 17.77
CA SER A 85 -14.67 -10.73 17.74
C SER A 85 -14.13 -10.58 16.32
N ILE A 86 -13.64 -9.38 16.00
CA ILE A 86 -13.06 -9.08 14.69
C ILE A 86 -11.84 -8.17 14.84
N ALA A 87 -10.78 -8.49 14.08
CA ALA A 87 -9.60 -7.66 13.93
C ALA A 87 -9.68 -6.89 12.60
N ILE A 88 -9.65 -5.57 12.66
CA ILE A 88 -9.79 -4.69 11.49
C ILE A 88 -8.49 -3.91 11.29
N PRO A 89 -7.79 -4.12 10.16
CA PRO A 89 -6.61 -3.34 9.81
C PRO A 89 -7.00 -1.94 9.32
N PRO A 90 -6.02 -1.01 9.09
CA PRO A 90 -6.29 0.32 8.57
C PRO A 90 -6.86 0.27 7.14
N LEU A 91 -8.19 0.20 7.03
CA LEU A 91 -8.91 0.05 5.77
C LEU A 91 -8.69 1.27 4.86
N GLY A 92 -8.21 1.02 3.64
CA GLY A 92 -8.05 2.06 2.62
C GLY A 92 -7.03 3.16 2.92
N SER A 93 -6.36 3.15 4.09
CA SER A 93 -5.55 4.27 4.54
C SER A 93 -4.13 4.24 3.99
N HIS A 94 -3.48 3.09 3.91
CA HIS A 94 -2.08 3.01 3.49
C HIS A 94 -1.92 3.15 1.97
N ASN A 95 -2.09 2.05 1.24
CA ASN A 95 -2.04 2.01 -0.21
C ASN A 95 -3.30 2.61 -0.88
N GLY A 96 -4.31 2.93 -0.12
CA GLY A 96 -5.56 3.52 -0.56
C GLY A 96 -5.56 5.04 -0.54
N GLY A 97 -4.70 5.67 0.29
CA GLY A 97 -4.55 7.11 0.39
C GLY A 97 -5.62 7.82 1.24
N LEU A 98 -6.46 7.08 1.97
CA LEU A 98 -7.45 7.68 2.86
C LEU A 98 -6.82 8.09 4.21
N ASP A 99 -7.32 9.17 4.80
CA ASP A 99 -6.96 9.59 6.14
C ASP A 99 -7.46 8.58 7.18
N TRP A 100 -6.54 8.10 8.02
CA TRP A 100 -6.85 7.05 8.99
C TRP A 100 -7.81 7.51 10.08
N LEU A 101 -7.66 8.72 10.60
CA LEU A 101 -8.50 9.22 11.69
C LEU A 101 -9.96 9.27 11.25
N ARG A 102 -10.21 9.71 10.01
CA ARG A 102 -11.55 9.71 9.44
C ARG A 102 -12.08 8.30 9.21
N VAL A 103 -11.28 7.39 8.68
CA VAL A 103 -11.69 5.99 8.49
C VAL A 103 -11.99 5.31 9.82
N LYS A 104 -11.16 5.55 10.86
CA LYS A 104 -11.38 5.06 12.22
C LYS A 104 -12.74 5.50 12.77
N GLN A 105 -13.06 6.81 12.66
CA GLN A 105 -14.37 7.33 13.07
C GLN A 105 -15.53 6.66 12.32
N MET A 106 -15.38 6.43 11.01
CA MET A 106 -16.41 5.72 10.22
C MET A 106 -16.62 4.28 10.73
N ILE A 107 -15.55 3.56 11.06
CA ILE A 107 -15.61 2.20 11.60
C ILE A 107 -16.30 2.21 12.96
N GLU A 108 -15.89 3.09 13.87
CA GLU A 108 -16.46 3.23 15.22
C GLU A 108 -17.94 3.54 15.17
N GLN A 109 -18.36 4.48 14.33
CA GLN A 109 -19.77 4.83 14.16
C GLN A 109 -20.60 3.69 13.55
N ALA A 110 -20.12 3.06 12.49
CA ALA A 110 -20.87 2.01 11.79
C ALA A 110 -21.06 0.75 12.64
N LEU A 111 -20.11 0.44 13.51
CA LEU A 111 -20.08 -0.78 14.30
C LEU A 111 -20.40 -0.54 15.80
N ALA A 112 -20.77 0.67 16.21
CA ALA A 112 -21.04 1.00 17.62
C ALA A 112 -22.15 0.15 18.27
N ALA A 113 -23.11 -0.34 17.48
CA ALA A 113 -24.28 -1.06 17.99
C ALA A 113 -24.20 -2.59 17.80
N VAL A 114 -23.07 -3.13 17.33
CA VAL A 114 -22.93 -4.59 17.15
C VAL A 114 -22.42 -5.25 18.44
N ASP A 115 -22.92 -6.43 18.75
CA ASP A 115 -22.45 -7.28 19.85
C ASP A 115 -21.19 -8.07 19.40
N CYS A 116 -20.06 -7.35 19.28
CA CYS A 116 -18.83 -7.89 18.78
C CYS A 116 -17.63 -7.12 19.34
N ASP A 117 -16.61 -7.80 19.84
CA ASP A 117 -15.35 -7.19 20.24
C ASP A 117 -14.56 -6.75 19.01
N ILE A 118 -14.32 -5.45 18.87
CA ILE A 118 -13.66 -4.87 17.70
C ILE A 118 -12.24 -4.45 18.06
N TYR A 119 -11.25 -5.08 17.43
CA TYR A 119 -9.85 -4.76 17.57
C TYR A 119 -9.38 -3.95 16.35
N LEU A 120 -9.24 -2.64 16.52
CA LEU A 120 -8.74 -1.75 15.47
C LEU A 120 -7.21 -1.66 15.53
N TYR A 121 -6.57 -1.95 14.40
CA TYR A 121 -5.12 -1.79 14.26
C TYR A 121 -4.81 -0.48 13.56
N GLU A 122 -3.96 0.33 14.17
CA GLU A 122 -3.51 1.59 13.61
C GLU A 122 -2.38 1.40 12.60
N PRO A 123 -2.26 2.31 11.61
CA PRO A 123 -1.08 2.34 10.76
C PRO A 123 0.19 2.51 11.60
N SER A 124 1.20 1.72 11.34
CA SER A 124 2.50 1.83 12.01
C SER A 124 3.61 1.73 10.97
N ASP A 125 4.45 2.76 10.90
CA ASP A 125 5.59 2.78 10.00
C ASP A 125 6.59 1.67 10.31
N ALA A 126 6.77 1.34 11.58
CA ALA A 126 7.60 0.22 12.02
C ALA A 126 7.09 -1.14 11.55
N ILE A 127 5.77 -1.33 11.44
CA ILE A 127 5.17 -2.55 10.88
C ILE A 127 5.39 -2.60 9.36
N VAL A 128 5.26 -1.47 8.67
CA VAL A 128 5.50 -1.37 7.22
C VAL A 128 6.94 -1.74 6.88
N GLU A 129 7.90 -1.32 7.66
CA GLU A 129 9.32 -1.67 7.48
C GLU A 129 9.60 -3.16 7.74
N ARG A 130 8.99 -3.75 8.79
CA ARG A 130 9.13 -5.18 9.09
C ARG A 130 8.47 -6.10 8.05
N MET A 131 7.47 -5.61 7.31
CA MET A 131 6.74 -6.38 6.30
C MET A 131 7.53 -6.61 5.01
N LYS A 132 8.69 -6.01 4.85
CA LYS A 132 9.57 -6.23 3.70
C LYS A 132 10.67 -7.22 4.05
N THR A 133 10.30 -8.48 4.13
CA THR A 133 11.27 -9.60 4.36
C THR A 133 12.16 -9.87 3.15
N GLU A 134 11.78 -9.42 1.95
CA GLU A 134 12.61 -9.58 0.75
C GLU A 134 12.92 -8.21 0.14
N ARG A 135 14.19 -7.94 -0.10
CA ARG A 135 14.61 -6.77 -0.87
C ARG A 135 14.05 -6.84 -2.28
N VAL A 136 13.50 -5.75 -2.74
CA VAL A 136 13.06 -5.65 -4.13
C VAL A 136 14.28 -5.72 -5.05
N LYS A 137 14.15 -6.43 -6.17
CA LYS A 137 15.23 -6.58 -7.14
C LYS A 137 15.80 -5.22 -7.54
N LEU A 138 17.11 -5.05 -7.36
CA LEU A 138 17.83 -3.89 -7.86
C LEU A 138 17.93 -3.96 -9.39
N THR A 139 17.23 -3.03 -10.06
CA THR A 139 17.32 -2.89 -11.52
C THR A 139 18.25 -1.73 -11.87
N PRO A 140 18.84 -1.68 -13.09
CA PRO A 140 19.69 -0.57 -13.48
C PRO A 140 19.04 0.81 -13.28
N ALA A 141 17.74 0.95 -13.53
CA ALA A 141 16.99 2.18 -13.28
C ALA A 141 16.97 2.57 -11.79
N ARG A 142 16.76 1.60 -10.90
CA ARG A 142 16.76 1.83 -9.45
C ARG A 142 18.14 2.16 -8.94
N ALA A 143 19.16 1.40 -9.38
CA ALA A 143 20.54 1.66 -9.01
C ALA A 143 20.98 3.08 -9.41
N MET A 144 20.71 3.50 -10.64
CA MET A 144 21.02 4.87 -11.08
C MET A 144 20.33 5.94 -10.21
N LEU A 145 19.07 5.74 -9.83
CA LEU A 145 18.37 6.70 -8.98
C LEU A 145 18.96 6.72 -7.55
N LEU A 146 19.31 5.57 -7.00
CA LEU A 146 19.95 5.48 -5.68
C LEU A 146 21.33 6.13 -5.66
N LEU A 147 22.15 5.93 -6.69
CA LEU A 147 23.43 6.61 -6.84
C LEU A 147 23.27 8.13 -6.86
N MET A 148 22.29 8.64 -7.62
CA MET A 148 22.01 10.08 -7.64
C MET A 148 21.56 10.61 -6.27
N PHE A 149 20.79 9.83 -5.52
CA PHE A 149 20.42 10.18 -4.16
C PHE A 149 21.61 10.16 -3.19
N ALA A 150 22.52 9.18 -3.35
CA ALA A 150 23.75 9.11 -2.57
C ALA A 150 24.64 10.33 -2.84
N ASP A 151 24.78 10.73 -4.11
CA ASP A 151 25.53 11.93 -4.50
C ASP A 151 24.91 13.21 -3.94
N MET A 152 23.58 13.38 -4.05
CA MET A 152 22.88 14.51 -3.44
C MET A 152 23.13 14.59 -1.93
N ASN A 153 22.99 13.47 -1.21
CA ASN A 153 23.23 13.43 0.23
C ASN A 153 24.68 13.80 0.59
N ARG A 154 25.65 13.39 -0.24
CA ARG A 154 27.07 13.75 -0.05
C ARG A 154 27.32 15.25 -0.20
N GLU A 155 26.59 15.91 -1.10
CA GLU A 155 26.65 17.35 -1.32
C GLU A 155 25.76 18.14 -0.32
N GLY A 156 25.13 17.47 0.65
CA GLY A 156 24.26 18.10 1.66
C GLY A 156 22.84 18.39 1.17
N GLU A 157 22.45 17.87 0.02
CA GLU A 157 21.12 17.99 -0.56
C GLU A 157 20.22 16.81 -0.14
N PHE A 158 18.91 17.01 -0.20
CA PHE A 158 17.95 16.01 0.25
C PHE A 158 17.22 15.33 -0.90
N ALA A 159 17.21 14.00 -0.89
CA ALA A 159 16.34 13.23 -1.77
C ALA A 159 14.87 13.44 -1.41
N SER A 160 14.03 13.56 -2.42
CA SER A 160 12.59 13.71 -2.29
C SER A 160 11.88 13.20 -3.56
N VAL A 161 10.56 13.06 -3.51
CA VAL A 161 9.78 12.73 -4.73
C VAL A 161 9.98 13.79 -5.80
N PHE A 162 10.03 15.07 -5.39
CA PHE A 162 10.27 16.20 -6.29
C PHE A 162 11.64 16.10 -6.98
N ALA A 163 12.71 15.85 -6.22
CA ALA A 163 14.05 15.66 -6.76
C ALA A 163 14.10 14.45 -7.72
N ALA A 164 13.51 13.32 -7.34
CA ALA A 164 13.46 12.13 -8.18
C ALA A 164 12.77 12.36 -9.53
N GLU A 165 11.68 13.13 -9.56
CA GLU A 165 10.99 13.51 -10.81
C GLU A 165 11.96 14.21 -11.78
N LYS A 166 12.76 15.14 -11.28
CA LYS A 166 13.73 15.90 -12.10
C LYS A 166 14.92 15.04 -12.51
N LEU A 167 15.48 14.30 -11.57
CA LEU A 167 16.60 13.40 -11.84
C LEU A 167 16.26 12.38 -12.93
N ILE A 168 15.14 11.68 -12.81
CA ILE A 168 14.72 10.67 -13.81
C ILE A 168 14.44 11.33 -15.16
N TYR A 169 13.81 12.52 -15.18
CA TYR A 169 13.61 13.27 -16.42
C TYR A 169 14.94 13.55 -17.11
N PHE A 170 15.92 14.13 -16.39
CA PHE A 170 17.22 14.42 -16.97
C PHE A 170 17.99 13.17 -17.35
N MET A 171 18.03 12.15 -16.50
CA MET A 171 18.67 10.87 -16.86
C MET A 171 18.11 10.30 -18.17
N GLN A 172 16.80 10.36 -18.39
CA GLN A 172 16.20 9.94 -19.66
C GLN A 172 16.65 10.80 -20.85
N ARG A 173 16.82 12.12 -20.64
CA ARG A 173 17.33 13.05 -21.68
C ARG A 173 18.79 12.76 -22.02
N TYR A 174 19.57 12.30 -21.06
CA TYR A 174 20.98 11.93 -21.22
C TYR A 174 21.23 10.43 -21.50
N GLY A 175 20.25 9.73 -22.07
CA GLY A 175 20.43 8.38 -22.60
C GLY A 175 19.84 7.24 -21.78
N ALA A 176 19.35 7.49 -20.57
CA ALA A 176 18.77 6.44 -19.72
C ALA A 176 17.30 6.11 -20.05
N LYS A 177 16.74 6.63 -21.16
CA LYS A 177 15.32 6.41 -21.54
C LYS A 177 14.95 4.94 -21.64
N LYS A 178 15.87 4.08 -22.11
CA LYS A 178 15.66 2.62 -22.22
C LYS A 178 15.41 1.93 -20.86
N TYR A 179 15.91 2.51 -19.77
CA TYR A 179 15.79 1.94 -18.42
C TYR A 179 14.55 2.39 -17.67
N PHE A 180 14.19 3.68 -17.78
CA PHE A 180 13.05 4.25 -17.01
C PHE A 180 11.72 4.18 -17.74
N ARG A 181 11.67 4.53 -19.02
CA ARG A 181 10.46 4.51 -19.87
C ARG A 181 9.27 5.22 -19.26
N ILE A 182 9.51 6.38 -18.62
CA ILE A 182 8.50 7.20 -17.97
C ILE A 182 8.20 8.39 -18.85
N ASP A 183 6.92 8.65 -19.12
CA ASP A 183 6.48 9.84 -19.83
C ASP A 183 6.25 10.98 -18.83
N PHE A 184 6.74 12.16 -19.19
CA PHE A 184 6.59 13.38 -18.41
C PHE A 184 5.74 14.39 -19.15
N LYS A 185 4.96 15.15 -18.38
CA LYS A 185 4.15 16.27 -18.85
C LYS A 185 4.62 17.55 -18.16
N PRO A 186 4.48 18.72 -18.81
CA PRO A 186 4.70 20.00 -18.14
C PRO A 186 3.78 20.16 -16.92
N HIS A 187 4.33 20.68 -15.84
CA HIS A 187 3.61 21.00 -14.60
C HIS A 187 4.20 22.25 -13.97
N TYR A 188 3.55 22.84 -12.93
CA TYR A 188 3.97 24.08 -12.28
C TYR A 188 5.45 24.11 -11.87
N TYR A 189 5.97 23.00 -11.40
CA TYR A 189 7.37 22.88 -10.96
C TYR A 189 8.25 22.10 -11.96
N GLY A 190 7.89 22.14 -13.24
CA GLY A 190 8.62 21.45 -14.31
C GLY A 190 8.07 20.05 -14.64
N PRO A 191 8.90 19.17 -15.24
CA PRO A 191 8.44 17.87 -15.68
C PRO A 191 7.86 17.04 -14.55
N TYR A 192 6.68 16.44 -14.79
CA TYR A 192 5.95 15.59 -13.85
C TYR A 192 5.46 14.30 -14.50
N SER A 193 5.68 13.18 -13.84
CA SER A 193 5.36 11.83 -14.35
C SER A 193 3.93 11.35 -14.12
N GLY A 194 3.09 12.20 -13.49
CA GLY A 194 1.75 11.76 -13.06
C GLY A 194 1.77 10.72 -11.95
N GLY A 195 2.76 10.81 -11.03
CA GLY A 195 2.91 9.90 -9.88
C GLY A 195 3.66 8.61 -10.18
N LYS A 196 4.11 8.35 -11.41
CA LYS A 196 4.86 7.14 -11.75
C LYS A 196 6.19 7.05 -10.99
N VAL A 197 6.88 8.18 -10.80
CA VAL A 197 8.13 8.25 -10.02
C VAL A 197 7.86 7.99 -8.54
N ALA A 198 6.84 8.60 -7.96
CA ALA A 198 6.43 8.31 -6.58
C ALA A 198 6.13 6.82 -6.38
N HIS A 199 5.53 6.17 -7.38
CA HIS A 199 5.28 4.72 -7.34
C HIS A 199 6.57 3.90 -7.34
N VAL A 200 7.60 4.29 -8.11
CA VAL A 200 8.92 3.64 -8.09
C VAL A 200 9.55 3.76 -6.71
N LEU A 201 9.56 4.96 -6.12
CA LEU A 201 10.10 5.21 -4.79
C LEU A 201 9.34 4.43 -3.70
N TYR A 202 8.02 4.47 -3.76
CA TYR A 202 7.19 3.68 -2.86
C TYR A 202 7.50 2.17 -2.96
N TYR A 203 7.79 1.68 -4.18
CA TYR A 203 8.18 0.29 -4.38
C TYR A 203 9.53 -0.05 -3.75
N MET A 204 10.47 0.89 -3.69
CA MET A 204 11.79 0.74 -3.08
C MET A 204 11.77 1.01 -1.56
N ASN A 205 10.70 1.62 -1.01
CA ASN A 205 10.61 1.99 0.38
C ASN A 205 10.74 0.77 1.31
N GLY A 206 11.62 0.85 2.29
CA GLY A 206 12.02 -0.20 3.23
C GLY A 206 12.99 -1.23 2.65
N SER A 207 13.34 -1.17 1.33
CA SER A 207 14.41 -1.99 0.76
C SER A 207 15.69 -1.17 0.56
N TYR A 208 15.57 0.00 -0.03
CA TYR A 208 16.69 0.89 -0.36
C TYR A 208 16.48 2.31 0.11
N VAL A 209 15.22 2.71 0.31
CA VAL A 209 14.86 4.05 0.78
C VAL A 209 13.87 3.96 1.94
N LYS A 210 13.84 5.01 2.79
CA LYS A 210 12.87 5.23 3.86
C LYS A 210 12.23 6.59 3.70
N GLY A 211 11.07 6.81 4.33
CA GLY A 211 10.38 8.12 4.32
C GLY A 211 9.18 8.18 3.37
N MET A 212 8.93 7.12 2.58
CA MET A 212 7.71 7.02 1.78
C MET A 212 6.57 6.40 2.62
N GLY A 213 6.00 7.16 3.55
CA GLY A 213 4.91 6.70 4.43
C GLY A 213 3.62 6.28 3.70
N GLY A 214 3.53 6.49 2.38
CA GLY A 214 2.43 6.08 1.51
C GLY A 214 2.54 6.72 0.14
N MET A 215 1.60 6.43 -0.77
CA MET A 215 1.53 7.11 -2.08
C MET A 215 1.12 8.59 -1.96
N SER A 216 0.69 9.02 -0.78
CA SER A 216 0.33 10.40 -0.43
C SER A 216 1.48 11.22 0.16
N ALA A 217 2.71 10.70 0.15
CA ALA A 217 3.89 11.46 0.56
C ALA A 217 3.93 12.81 -0.19
N LYS A 218 4.15 13.89 0.55
CA LYS A 218 4.24 15.22 -0.07
C LYS A 218 5.45 15.29 -0.98
N PRO A 219 5.41 16.05 -2.08
CA PRO A 219 6.51 16.09 -3.06
C PRO A 219 7.87 16.44 -2.47
N PHE A 220 7.91 17.20 -1.38
CA PHE A 220 9.12 17.71 -0.73
C PHE A 220 9.48 16.98 0.57
N ASP A 221 8.73 15.93 0.95
CA ASP A 221 9.10 15.12 2.11
C ASP A 221 10.43 14.41 1.85
N TYR A 222 11.27 14.34 2.88
CA TYR A 222 12.60 13.73 2.79
C TYR A 222 12.50 12.22 2.58
N ILE A 223 13.39 11.74 1.73
CA ILE A 223 13.62 10.32 1.50
C ILE A 223 15.06 10.02 1.94
N TRP A 224 15.22 9.05 2.83
CA TRP A 224 16.53 8.60 3.29
C TRP A 224 16.92 7.31 2.57
N LEU A 225 18.20 7.17 2.26
CA LEU A 225 18.74 5.88 1.87
C LEU A 225 18.82 4.96 3.10
N THR A 226 18.61 3.66 2.91
CA THR A 226 18.95 2.66 3.96
C THR A 226 20.46 2.51 4.05
N ASP A 227 20.97 2.13 5.22
CA ASP A 227 22.42 2.04 5.47
C ASP A 227 23.10 1.13 4.45
N ASP A 228 22.47 0.04 4.05
CA ASP A 228 22.99 -0.94 3.10
C ASP A 228 22.83 -0.49 1.62
N ALA A 229 22.06 0.54 1.32
CA ALA A 229 21.84 0.99 -0.07
C ALA A 229 23.05 1.75 -0.65
N ALA A 230 23.98 2.15 0.22
CA ALA A 230 25.21 2.84 -0.18
C ALA A 230 26.38 1.87 -0.40
N GLU A 231 26.25 0.60 0.02
CA GLU A 231 27.29 -0.43 -0.07
C GLU A 231 27.13 -1.35 -1.29
N GLU A 232 25.97 -1.33 -1.97
CA GLU A 232 25.66 -2.08 -3.20
C GLU A 232 25.82 -1.18 -4.45
#